data_9da23df6713b1b281f05413e53f539ec
#
_entry.id   9da23df6713b1b281f05413e53f539ec
#
_cell.length_a   1.000
_cell.length_b   1.000
_cell.length_c   1.000
_cell.angle_alpha   90.00
_cell.angle_beta   90.00
_cell.angle_gamma   90.00
#
_symmetry.space_group_name_H-M   'P 1'
#
loop_
_entity.id
_entity.type
_entity.pdbx_description
1 polymer ?
#
loop_
_entity_poly.entity_id
_entity_poly.type
_entity_poly.pdbx_seq_one_letter_code
_entity_poly.pdbx_strand_id
1 'polypeptide(L)'
;IDTMAGRPVTIRTIDVGGDKLLSAEARKRNYFSSAEKEDNPALGLRAIRFTLANPNLFITQIRAILRAASGADVRIMLPMISSLQEIREAKRYIELAKTQLREEKLEFNEFVPVGIMIELPAAVICAEELLAEADFASLGTNDLIQYTLGVDRGNPSVAPLYDECHPAVLRLIRAAVKAAQKQNKPISICGEMGGRREMVPFFLGLGINELSMVPMQIPIVKEMIRSLKRSSCQTVSYTHLTLPTN
;
A
#
# COMPACT_ATOMS: atom_id res chain seq x y z
N ILE A 1 6.56 -3.83 -17.73
CA ILE A 1 7.83 -4.15 -17.03
C ILE A 1 8.99 -3.77 -17.94
N ASP A 2 9.05 -4.22 -19.18
CA ASP A 2 10.15 -3.96 -20.13
C ASP A 2 10.48 -2.47 -20.30
N THR A 3 9.47 -1.61 -20.35
CA THR A 3 9.62 -0.15 -20.44
C THR A 3 10.37 0.46 -19.24
N MET A 4 10.42 -0.24 -18.11
CA MET A 4 11.12 0.23 -16.90
C MET A 4 12.64 0.03 -16.98
N ALA A 5 13.14 -0.71 -17.97
CA ALA A 5 14.57 -0.85 -18.26
C ALA A 5 15.40 -1.23 -17.00
N GLY A 6 14.99 -2.28 -16.31
CA GLY A 6 15.65 -2.81 -15.12
C GLY A 6 15.39 -2.04 -13.80
N ARG A 7 14.52 -1.02 -13.83
CA ARG A 7 14.10 -0.33 -12.59
C ARG A 7 13.03 -1.17 -11.87
N PRO A 8 12.96 -1.09 -10.52
CA PRO A 8 11.98 -1.84 -9.74
C PRO A 8 10.54 -1.48 -10.10
N VAL A 9 9.69 -2.50 -10.18
CA VAL A 9 8.25 -2.37 -10.43
C VAL A 9 7.50 -3.02 -9.29
N THR A 10 6.73 -2.26 -8.53
CA THR A 10 5.86 -2.79 -7.49
C THR A 10 4.46 -2.99 -8.04
N ILE A 11 3.97 -4.23 -7.99
CA ILE A 11 2.62 -4.59 -8.43
C ILE A 11 1.77 -4.87 -7.19
N ARG A 12 0.76 -4.04 -6.98
CA ARG A 12 -0.24 -4.24 -5.93
C ARG A 12 -1.24 -5.30 -6.38
N THR A 13 -1.54 -6.28 -5.52
CA THR A 13 -2.64 -7.21 -5.77
C THR A 13 -3.98 -6.48 -5.76
N ILE A 14 -5.01 -7.11 -6.32
CA ILE A 14 -6.33 -6.48 -6.54
C ILE A 14 -6.80 -5.78 -5.25
N ASP A 15 -7.15 -4.51 -5.39
CA ASP A 15 -7.81 -3.71 -4.38
C ASP A 15 -9.14 -3.20 -4.93
N VAL A 16 -10.11 -4.10 -4.97
CA VAL A 16 -11.49 -3.82 -5.35
C VAL A 16 -12.41 -4.22 -4.21
N GLY A 17 -13.46 -3.47 -4.02
CA GLY A 17 -14.55 -3.73 -3.08
C GLY A 17 -15.89 -3.84 -3.82
N GLY A 18 -16.96 -4.13 -3.09
CA GLY A 18 -18.28 -4.34 -3.66
C GLY A 18 -18.81 -3.21 -4.54
N ASP A 19 -18.31 -1.99 -4.33
CA ASP A 19 -18.64 -0.79 -5.10
C ASP A 19 -18.05 -0.78 -6.52
N LYS A 20 -16.87 -1.38 -6.71
CA LYS A 20 -16.13 -1.38 -7.99
C LYS A 20 -16.35 -2.63 -8.83
N LEU A 21 -16.88 -3.69 -8.23
CA LEU A 21 -17.11 -4.99 -8.88
C LEU A 21 -18.36 -5.04 -9.78
N LEU A 22 -19.03 -3.94 -9.94
CA LEU A 22 -20.33 -3.87 -10.60
C LEU A 22 -20.28 -3.71 -12.13
N SER A 23 -19.13 -3.93 -12.78
CA SER A 23 -19.13 -4.03 -14.25
C SER A 23 -19.98 -5.25 -14.68
N ALA A 24 -20.82 -5.05 -15.68
CA ALA A 24 -21.72 -6.11 -16.18
C ALA A 24 -20.98 -7.40 -16.60
N GLU A 25 -19.72 -7.28 -16.99
CA GLU A 25 -18.86 -8.40 -17.38
C GLU A 25 -18.34 -9.20 -16.20
N ALA A 26 -17.98 -8.54 -15.08
CA ALA A 26 -17.55 -9.22 -13.87
C ALA A 26 -18.70 -10.02 -13.22
N ARG A 27 -19.93 -9.51 -13.32
CA ARG A 27 -21.15 -10.22 -12.89
C ARG A 27 -21.42 -11.46 -13.74
N LYS A 28 -21.19 -11.42 -15.06
CA LYS A 28 -21.40 -12.57 -15.97
C LYS A 28 -20.49 -13.75 -15.70
N ARG A 29 -19.31 -13.52 -15.10
CA ARG A 29 -18.32 -14.58 -14.83
C ARG A 29 -18.48 -15.24 -13.45
N ASN A 30 -19.53 -14.94 -12.71
CA ASN A 30 -19.85 -15.55 -11.40
C ASN A 30 -18.73 -15.48 -10.34
N TYR A 31 -17.71 -14.64 -10.53
CA TYR A 31 -16.69 -14.42 -9.50
C TYR A 31 -17.27 -13.74 -8.24
N PHE A 32 -18.50 -13.24 -8.33
CA PHE A 32 -19.14 -12.38 -7.33
C PHE A 32 -20.63 -12.75 -7.14
N SER A 33 -20.94 -14.03 -7.16
CA SER A 33 -22.33 -14.53 -7.06
C SER A 33 -23.03 -14.18 -5.74
N SER A 34 -22.33 -13.61 -4.77
CA SER A 34 -22.86 -13.20 -3.47
C SER A 34 -22.51 -11.75 -3.09
N ALA A 35 -22.19 -10.87 -4.05
CA ALA A 35 -22.02 -9.46 -3.74
C ALA A 35 -23.38 -8.84 -3.45
N GLU A 36 -23.94 -9.14 -2.27
CA GLU A 36 -24.95 -8.29 -1.65
C GLU A 36 -24.40 -6.88 -1.58
N LYS A 37 -25.25 -5.90 -1.79
CA LYS A 37 -24.85 -4.49 -1.67
C LYS A 37 -24.40 -4.26 -0.22
N GLU A 38 -23.10 -4.13 -0.03
CA GLU A 38 -22.54 -3.79 1.28
C GLU A 38 -22.92 -2.34 1.63
N ASP A 39 -23.40 -2.12 2.84
CA ASP A 39 -23.72 -0.77 3.32
C ASP A 39 -22.46 0.10 3.46
N ASN A 40 -21.32 -0.52 3.79
CA ASN A 40 -20.03 0.14 3.98
C ASN A 40 -18.92 -0.57 3.20
N PRO A 41 -18.84 -0.44 1.86
CA PRO A 41 -17.89 -1.17 1.04
C PRO A 41 -16.43 -0.93 1.42
N ALA A 42 -16.11 0.26 1.94
CA ALA A 42 -14.75 0.57 2.41
C ALA A 42 -14.32 -0.28 3.62
N LEU A 43 -15.27 -0.72 4.45
CA LEU A 43 -15.05 -1.59 5.61
C LEU A 43 -15.33 -3.07 5.34
N GLY A 44 -15.85 -3.37 4.17
CA GLY A 44 -16.35 -4.69 3.79
C GLY A 44 -15.30 -5.64 3.19
N LEU A 45 -15.79 -6.50 2.31
CA LEU A 45 -14.99 -7.51 1.60
C LEU A 45 -14.23 -6.88 0.44
N ARG A 46 -13.05 -6.33 0.72
CA ARG A 46 -12.18 -5.71 -0.30
C ARG A 46 -10.71 -6.12 -0.14
N ALA A 47 -9.92 -5.87 -1.15
CA ALA A 47 -8.47 -6.01 -1.16
C ALA A 47 -8.01 -7.40 -0.70
N ILE A 48 -7.11 -7.52 0.27
CA ILE A 48 -6.60 -8.80 0.76
C ILE A 48 -7.73 -9.72 1.28
N ARG A 49 -8.75 -9.16 1.94
CA ARG A 49 -9.90 -9.92 2.43
C ARG A 49 -10.64 -10.62 1.29
N PHE A 50 -10.86 -9.87 0.20
CA PHE A 50 -11.50 -10.38 -1.01
C PHE A 50 -10.64 -11.45 -1.71
N THR A 51 -9.33 -11.22 -1.85
CA THR A 51 -8.44 -12.18 -2.53
C THR A 51 -8.26 -13.47 -1.75
N LEU A 52 -8.19 -13.41 -0.41
CA LEU A 52 -8.14 -14.62 0.43
C LEU A 52 -9.45 -15.39 0.43
N ALA A 53 -10.60 -14.72 0.32
CA ALA A 53 -11.91 -15.35 0.14
C ALA A 53 -12.08 -15.94 -1.27
N ASN A 54 -11.27 -15.54 -2.26
CA ASN A 54 -11.30 -16.01 -3.64
C ASN A 54 -9.93 -16.54 -4.10
N PRO A 55 -9.44 -17.66 -3.52
CA PRO A 55 -8.06 -18.14 -3.72
C PRO A 55 -7.69 -18.37 -5.18
N ASN A 56 -8.60 -18.90 -5.99
CA ASN A 56 -8.33 -19.17 -7.41
C ASN A 56 -8.03 -17.89 -8.20
N LEU A 57 -8.73 -16.81 -7.91
CA LEU A 57 -8.47 -15.50 -8.51
C LEU A 57 -7.11 -14.97 -8.07
N PHE A 58 -6.82 -15.06 -6.76
CA PHE A 58 -5.55 -14.62 -6.19
C PHE A 58 -4.38 -15.39 -6.78
N ILE A 59 -4.44 -16.72 -6.81
CA ILE A 59 -3.40 -17.58 -7.42
C ILE A 59 -3.20 -17.21 -8.90
N THR A 60 -4.27 -16.99 -9.65
CA THR A 60 -4.18 -16.58 -11.07
C THR A 60 -3.41 -15.26 -11.23
N GLN A 61 -3.71 -14.26 -10.39
CA GLN A 61 -3.00 -12.98 -10.39
C GLN A 61 -1.52 -13.17 -10.01
N ILE A 62 -1.24 -13.91 -8.95
CA ILE A 62 0.14 -14.19 -8.50
C ILE A 62 0.93 -14.90 -9.58
N ARG A 63 0.38 -15.93 -10.21
CA ARG A 63 1.02 -16.62 -11.33
C ARG A 63 1.40 -15.68 -12.46
N ALA A 64 0.48 -14.78 -12.83
CA ALA A 64 0.73 -13.77 -13.87
C ALA A 64 1.87 -12.82 -13.46
N ILE A 65 1.91 -12.36 -12.21
CA ILE A 65 2.97 -11.49 -11.69
C ILE A 65 4.32 -12.22 -11.70
N LEU A 66 4.38 -13.43 -11.15
CA LEU A 66 5.61 -14.24 -11.08
C LEU A 66 6.21 -14.50 -12.46
N ARG A 67 5.37 -14.81 -13.47
CA ARG A 67 5.80 -15.00 -14.86
C ARG A 67 6.31 -13.71 -15.49
N ALA A 68 5.58 -12.61 -15.30
CA ALA A 68 5.99 -11.29 -15.78
C ALA A 68 7.27 -10.77 -15.08
N ALA A 69 7.61 -11.30 -13.91
CA ALA A 69 8.81 -10.97 -13.16
C ALA A 69 10.08 -11.71 -13.65
N SER A 70 9.96 -12.64 -14.61
CA SER A 70 11.14 -13.33 -15.14
C SER A 70 12.11 -12.31 -15.75
N GLY A 71 13.35 -12.31 -15.26
CA GLY A 71 14.40 -11.39 -15.70
C GLY A 71 14.22 -9.91 -15.28
N ALA A 72 13.27 -9.58 -14.40
CA ALA A 72 12.98 -8.20 -13.99
C ALA A 72 12.90 -8.02 -12.46
N ASP A 73 13.20 -6.81 -11.98
CA ASP A 73 13.01 -6.42 -10.56
C ASP A 73 11.54 -6.09 -10.32
N VAL A 74 10.76 -7.10 -9.96
CA VAL A 74 9.33 -6.98 -9.66
C VAL A 74 9.10 -7.32 -8.20
N ARG A 75 8.17 -6.57 -7.56
CA ARG A 75 7.78 -6.74 -6.16
C ARG A 75 6.27 -6.88 -6.07
N ILE A 76 5.78 -7.75 -5.20
CA ILE A 76 4.35 -7.91 -4.90
C ILE A 76 3.99 -7.07 -3.67
N MET A 77 2.91 -6.30 -3.73
CA MET A 77 2.40 -5.54 -2.60
C MET A 77 1.00 -6.02 -2.22
N LEU A 78 0.81 -6.40 -0.96
CA LEU A 78 -0.47 -6.84 -0.41
C LEU A 78 -1.19 -5.64 0.23
N PRO A 79 -2.38 -5.24 -0.28
CA PRO A 79 -3.15 -4.12 0.26
C PRO A 79 -3.98 -4.52 1.49
N MET A 80 -4.38 -3.53 2.30
CA MET A 80 -5.35 -3.66 3.40
C MET A 80 -4.98 -4.70 4.47
N ILE A 81 -3.69 -4.91 4.71
CA ILE A 81 -3.22 -5.84 5.75
C ILE A 81 -3.58 -5.31 7.13
N SER A 82 -4.17 -6.18 7.95
CA SER A 82 -4.53 -5.91 9.34
C SER A 82 -3.90 -6.89 10.35
N SER A 83 -3.43 -8.04 9.88
CA SER A 83 -2.94 -9.11 10.74
C SER A 83 -1.79 -9.93 10.12
N LEU A 84 -1.00 -10.59 10.97
CA LEU A 84 0.02 -11.55 10.54
C LEU A 84 -0.58 -12.74 9.78
N GLN A 85 -1.78 -13.16 10.17
CA GLN A 85 -2.43 -14.30 9.54
C GLN A 85 -2.72 -14.04 8.06
N GLU A 86 -3.14 -12.82 7.70
CA GLU A 86 -3.37 -12.44 6.30
C GLU A 86 -2.08 -12.52 5.47
N ILE A 87 -0.95 -12.07 6.03
CA ILE A 87 0.37 -12.16 5.36
C ILE A 87 0.75 -13.63 5.15
N ARG A 88 0.63 -14.45 6.19
CA ARG A 88 0.99 -15.88 6.15
C ARG A 88 0.13 -16.64 5.16
N GLU A 89 -1.15 -16.37 5.13
CA GLU A 89 -2.07 -17.01 4.19
C GLU A 89 -1.80 -16.56 2.74
N ALA A 90 -1.56 -15.28 2.51
CA ALA A 90 -1.16 -14.79 1.20
C ALA A 90 0.15 -15.43 0.72
N LYS A 91 1.16 -15.55 1.59
CA LYS A 91 2.42 -16.24 1.27
C LYS A 91 2.21 -17.71 0.93
N ARG A 92 1.31 -18.40 1.64
CA ARG A 92 0.94 -19.78 1.31
C ARG A 92 0.38 -19.91 -0.11
N TYR A 93 -0.48 -18.98 -0.54
CA TYR A 93 -0.99 -18.98 -1.91
C TYR A 93 0.07 -18.60 -2.95
N ILE A 94 1.02 -17.72 -2.59
CA ILE A 94 2.17 -17.40 -3.45
C ILE A 94 3.02 -18.66 -3.68
N GLU A 95 3.32 -19.41 -2.64
CA GLU A 95 4.09 -20.66 -2.78
C GLU A 95 3.30 -21.75 -3.57
N LEU A 96 1.98 -21.83 -3.40
CA LEU A 96 1.14 -22.69 -4.22
C LEU A 96 1.20 -22.29 -5.71
N ALA A 97 1.14 -21.00 -6.02
CA ALA A 97 1.28 -20.49 -7.37
C ALA A 97 2.65 -20.85 -7.99
N LYS A 98 3.75 -20.73 -7.22
CA LYS A 98 5.09 -21.14 -7.64
C LYS A 98 5.15 -22.65 -7.92
N THR A 99 4.56 -23.47 -7.05
CA THR A 99 4.50 -24.93 -7.22
C THR A 99 3.80 -25.30 -8.51
N GLN A 100 2.64 -24.71 -8.81
CA GLN A 100 1.92 -24.94 -10.06
C GLN A 100 2.77 -24.55 -11.29
N LEU A 101 3.47 -23.41 -11.23
CA LEU A 101 4.33 -22.95 -12.33
C LEU A 101 5.50 -23.90 -12.57
N ARG A 102 6.10 -24.48 -11.51
CA ARG A 102 7.17 -25.50 -11.62
C ARG A 102 6.65 -26.79 -12.25
N GLU A 103 5.49 -27.27 -11.82
CA GLU A 103 4.84 -28.48 -12.36
C GLU A 103 4.52 -28.33 -13.86
N GLU A 104 4.07 -27.13 -14.25
CA GLU A 104 3.80 -26.79 -15.67
C GLU A 104 5.06 -26.44 -16.45
N LYS A 105 6.24 -26.42 -15.84
CA LYS A 105 7.54 -26.06 -16.43
C LYS A 105 7.52 -24.68 -17.10
N LEU A 106 6.79 -23.74 -16.53
CA LEU A 106 6.72 -22.37 -17.01
C LEU A 106 7.80 -21.53 -16.34
N GLU A 107 8.40 -20.65 -17.13
CA GLU A 107 9.42 -19.71 -16.63
C GLU A 107 8.79 -18.63 -15.74
N PHE A 108 9.41 -18.35 -14.59
CA PHE A 108 8.98 -17.31 -13.65
C PHE A 108 10.13 -16.92 -12.69
N ASN A 109 9.95 -15.84 -11.92
CA ASN A 109 10.90 -15.43 -10.89
C ASN A 109 10.54 -16.08 -9.54
N GLU A 110 11.44 -16.91 -9.03
CA GLU A 110 11.30 -17.60 -7.72
C GLU A 110 11.37 -16.63 -6.53
N PHE A 111 12.11 -15.52 -6.67
CA PHE A 111 12.51 -14.64 -5.57
C PHE A 111 11.89 -13.25 -5.68
N VAL A 112 10.56 -13.19 -5.83
CA VAL A 112 9.83 -11.91 -5.86
C VAL A 112 9.58 -11.44 -4.43
N PRO A 113 10.09 -10.26 -4.02
CA PRO A 113 9.83 -9.69 -2.71
C PRO A 113 8.35 -9.43 -2.48
N VAL A 114 7.87 -9.72 -1.25
CA VAL A 114 6.47 -9.53 -0.85
C VAL A 114 6.39 -8.47 0.24
N GLY A 115 5.84 -7.32 -0.10
CA GLY A 115 5.61 -6.22 0.82
C GLY A 115 4.13 -6.05 1.17
N ILE A 116 3.89 -5.17 2.14
CA ILE A 116 2.55 -4.85 2.64
C ILE A 116 2.24 -3.36 2.51
N MET A 117 0.96 -3.05 2.30
CA MET A 117 0.48 -1.69 2.44
C MET A 117 0.00 -1.46 3.87
N ILE A 118 0.63 -0.50 4.54
CA ILE A 118 0.22 -0.05 5.87
C ILE A 118 -0.75 1.11 5.66
N GLU A 119 -2.03 0.81 5.73
CA GLU A 119 -3.10 1.76 5.44
C GLU A 119 -4.28 1.66 6.42
N LEU A 120 -4.15 0.78 7.41
CA LEU A 120 -5.08 0.67 8.53
C LEU A 120 -4.38 1.09 9.83
N PRO A 121 -5.04 1.81 10.75
CA PRO A 121 -4.48 2.10 12.08
C PRO A 121 -4.01 0.84 12.82
N ALA A 122 -4.74 -0.29 12.69
CA ALA A 122 -4.35 -1.56 13.26
C ALA A 122 -2.98 -2.04 12.74
N ALA A 123 -2.73 -1.89 11.42
CA ALA A 123 -1.45 -2.25 10.83
C ALA A 123 -0.30 -1.36 11.33
N VAL A 124 -0.57 -0.09 11.64
CA VAL A 124 0.44 0.80 12.22
C VAL A 124 0.80 0.37 13.64
N ILE A 125 -0.20 0.00 14.45
CA ILE A 125 0.00 -0.45 15.84
C ILE A 125 0.82 -1.74 15.88
N CYS A 126 0.56 -2.66 14.96
CA CYS A 126 1.26 -3.96 14.84
C CYS A 126 2.39 -3.94 13.80
N ALA A 127 2.92 -2.76 13.44
CA ALA A 127 3.82 -2.64 12.31
C ALA A 127 5.14 -3.40 12.49
N GLU A 128 5.67 -3.50 13.72
CA GLU A 128 6.91 -4.22 13.98
C GLU A 128 6.77 -5.72 13.66
N GLU A 129 5.69 -6.32 14.11
CA GLU A 129 5.39 -7.75 13.89
C GLU A 129 5.09 -8.02 12.41
N LEU A 130 4.30 -7.15 11.77
CA LEU A 130 3.95 -7.31 10.36
C LEU A 130 5.19 -7.18 9.45
N LEU A 131 6.06 -6.20 9.75
CA LEU A 131 7.29 -5.96 9.00
C LEU A 131 8.36 -7.03 9.23
N ALA A 132 8.32 -7.75 10.34
CA ALA A 132 9.20 -8.91 10.53
C ALA A 132 8.94 -9.99 9.48
N GLU A 133 7.72 -10.10 8.98
CA GLU A 133 7.34 -11.06 7.93
C GLU A 133 7.24 -10.46 6.52
N ALA A 134 7.32 -9.15 6.34
CA ALA A 134 7.30 -8.52 5.03
C ALA A 134 8.71 -8.09 4.58
N ASP A 135 8.94 -8.01 3.28
CA ASP A 135 10.22 -7.59 2.72
C ASP A 135 10.33 -6.06 2.64
N PHE A 136 9.22 -5.37 2.47
CA PHE A 136 9.11 -3.91 2.42
C PHE A 136 7.69 -3.46 2.77
N ALA A 137 7.50 -2.15 2.94
CA ALA A 137 6.18 -1.57 3.13
C ALA A 137 5.95 -0.32 2.28
N SER A 138 4.68 0.00 2.10
CA SER A 138 4.24 1.30 1.59
C SER A 138 3.11 1.85 2.47
N LEU A 139 3.17 3.13 2.82
CA LEU A 139 2.09 3.80 3.55
C LEU A 139 1.00 4.22 2.56
N GLY A 140 -0.15 3.59 2.64
CA GLY A 140 -1.35 3.92 1.88
C GLY A 140 -2.09 5.08 2.55
N THR A 141 -1.61 6.32 2.31
CA THR A 141 -2.07 7.49 3.07
C THR A 141 -3.54 7.80 2.90
N ASN A 142 -4.12 7.53 1.73
CA ASN A 142 -5.53 7.81 1.50
C ASN A 142 -6.45 7.01 2.43
N ASP A 143 -6.25 5.72 2.50
CA ASP A 143 -7.03 4.84 3.38
C ASP A 143 -6.65 5.02 4.84
N LEU A 144 -5.36 5.24 5.14
CA LEU A 144 -4.91 5.53 6.51
C LEU A 144 -5.61 6.76 7.11
N ILE A 145 -5.74 7.85 6.35
CA ILE A 145 -6.46 9.06 6.78
C ILE A 145 -7.94 8.74 7.00
N GLN A 146 -8.57 8.12 5.99
CA GLN A 146 -9.99 7.76 6.03
C GLN A 146 -10.33 6.94 7.27
N TYR A 147 -9.57 5.89 7.56
CA TYR A 147 -9.85 5.01 8.71
C TYR A 147 -9.44 5.63 10.05
N THR A 148 -8.41 6.48 10.07
CA THR A 148 -7.98 7.18 11.30
C THR A 148 -9.01 8.20 11.75
N LEU A 149 -9.57 8.95 10.79
CA LEU A 149 -10.52 10.03 11.09
C LEU A 149 -11.98 9.55 11.06
N GLY A 150 -12.24 8.32 10.59
CA GLY A 150 -13.62 7.82 10.39
C GLY A 150 -14.37 8.62 9.33
N VAL A 151 -13.68 9.09 8.29
CA VAL A 151 -14.23 9.96 7.25
C VAL A 151 -14.19 9.26 5.90
N ASP A 152 -15.35 9.04 5.29
CA ASP A 152 -15.44 8.60 3.90
C ASP A 152 -15.13 9.75 2.95
N ARG A 153 -13.96 9.69 2.31
CA ARG A 153 -13.51 10.71 1.33
C ARG A 153 -14.41 10.79 0.08
N GLY A 154 -15.18 9.74 -0.19
CA GLY A 154 -16.15 9.69 -1.29
C GLY A 154 -17.52 10.32 -0.96
N ASN A 155 -17.78 10.63 0.31
CA ASN A 155 -19.02 11.24 0.76
C ASN A 155 -18.87 12.76 0.88
N PRO A 156 -19.51 13.57 0.01
CA PRO A 156 -19.35 15.03 0.00
C PRO A 156 -19.71 15.70 1.34
N SER A 157 -20.59 15.10 2.13
CA SER A 157 -21.05 15.67 3.41
C SER A 157 -19.97 15.64 4.50
N VAL A 158 -19.04 14.71 4.45
CA VAL A 158 -17.97 14.54 5.45
C VAL A 158 -16.57 14.71 4.87
N ALA A 159 -16.41 14.69 3.54
CA ALA A 159 -15.11 14.89 2.88
C ALA A 159 -14.36 16.16 3.34
N PRO A 160 -15.01 17.28 3.72
CA PRO A 160 -14.30 18.43 4.30
C PRO A 160 -13.59 18.15 5.62
N LEU A 161 -13.93 17.06 6.32
CA LEU A 161 -13.26 16.62 7.55
C LEU A 161 -12.02 15.74 7.28
N TYR A 162 -11.78 15.39 6.02
CA TYR A 162 -10.60 14.64 5.60
C TYR A 162 -9.37 15.54 5.62
N ASP A 163 -8.61 15.47 6.72
CA ASP A 163 -7.44 16.30 6.95
C ASP A 163 -6.15 15.47 6.93
N GLU A 164 -5.34 15.69 5.91
CA GLU A 164 -4.04 15.02 5.74
C GLU A 164 -3.01 15.46 6.80
N CYS A 165 -3.14 16.66 7.33
CA CYS A 165 -2.24 17.20 8.34
C CYS A 165 -2.71 16.92 9.78
N HIS A 166 -3.80 16.18 9.96
CA HIS A 166 -4.32 15.88 11.28
C HIS A 166 -3.26 15.19 12.16
N PRO A 167 -3.06 15.65 13.40
CA PRO A 167 -1.99 15.13 14.28
C PRO A 167 -2.00 13.62 14.49
N ALA A 168 -3.20 13.00 14.55
CA ALA A 168 -3.32 11.55 14.65
C ALA A 168 -2.71 10.85 13.43
N VAL A 169 -2.97 11.35 12.22
CA VAL A 169 -2.44 10.81 10.97
C VAL A 169 -0.92 10.93 10.93
N LEU A 170 -0.37 12.11 11.22
CA LEU A 170 1.08 12.36 11.24
C LEU A 170 1.80 11.48 12.27
N ARG A 171 1.18 11.27 13.44
CA ARG A 171 1.70 10.36 14.48
C ARG A 171 1.72 8.91 14.03
N LEU A 172 0.67 8.44 13.35
CA LEU A 172 0.62 7.08 12.80
C LEU A 172 1.67 6.89 11.71
N ILE A 173 1.81 7.82 10.78
CA ILE A 173 2.87 7.78 9.76
C ILE A 173 4.25 7.66 10.42
N ARG A 174 4.53 8.50 11.42
CA ARG A 174 5.80 8.45 12.16
C ARG A 174 6.00 7.11 12.87
N ALA A 175 4.95 6.55 13.47
CA ALA A 175 5.04 5.27 14.18
C ALA A 175 5.39 4.12 13.20
N ALA A 176 4.72 4.06 12.05
CA ALA A 176 5.01 3.08 11.01
C ALA A 176 6.44 3.19 10.46
N VAL A 177 6.92 4.42 10.22
CA VAL A 177 8.30 4.66 9.77
C VAL A 177 9.31 4.20 10.81
N LYS A 178 9.09 4.49 12.09
CA LYS A 178 9.96 4.00 13.17
C LYS A 178 9.99 2.48 13.27
N ALA A 179 8.84 1.82 13.13
CA ALA A 179 8.76 0.36 13.11
C ALA A 179 9.58 -0.21 11.92
N ALA A 180 9.44 0.39 10.73
CA ALA A 180 10.22 -0.03 9.57
C ALA A 180 11.73 0.15 9.76
N GLN A 181 12.15 1.28 10.32
CA GLN A 181 13.56 1.54 10.65
C GLN A 181 14.10 0.51 11.66
N LYS A 182 13.33 0.19 12.70
CA LYS A 182 13.71 -0.83 13.71
C LYS A 182 13.86 -2.22 13.10
N GLN A 183 13.03 -2.56 12.12
CA GLN A 183 13.06 -3.82 11.40
C GLN A 183 14.03 -3.82 10.20
N ASN A 184 14.73 -2.70 9.94
CA ASN A 184 15.58 -2.52 8.75
C ASN A 184 14.85 -2.81 7.43
N LYS A 185 13.56 -2.42 7.33
CA LYS A 185 12.74 -2.64 6.14
C LYS A 185 12.55 -1.33 5.37
N PRO A 186 12.65 -1.37 4.02
CA PRO A 186 12.28 -0.22 3.20
C PRO A 186 10.82 0.15 3.42
N ILE A 187 10.55 1.45 3.51
CA ILE A 187 9.18 1.99 3.57
C ILE A 187 9.05 3.19 2.63
N SER A 188 7.99 3.17 1.83
CA SER A 188 7.63 4.23 0.88
C SER A 188 6.32 4.91 1.26
N ILE A 189 6.02 6.03 0.62
CA ILE A 189 4.70 6.66 0.67
C ILE A 189 3.99 6.42 -0.64
N CYS A 190 2.74 6.01 -0.58
CA CYS A 190 1.80 6.04 -1.70
C CYS A 190 0.50 6.73 -1.29
N GLY A 191 -0.32 7.08 -2.29
CA GLY A 191 -1.48 7.93 -2.11
C GLY A 191 -1.18 9.39 -2.45
N GLU A 192 -2.19 10.23 -2.34
CA GLU A 192 -2.14 11.61 -2.81
C GLU A 192 -1.15 12.49 -2.03
N MET A 193 -0.99 12.22 -0.71
CA MET A 193 -0.01 12.92 0.12
C MET A 193 1.42 12.86 -0.43
N GLY A 194 1.81 11.76 -1.10
CA GLY A 194 3.14 11.58 -1.66
C GLY A 194 3.53 12.64 -2.71
N GLY A 195 2.54 13.21 -3.39
CA GLY A 195 2.71 14.27 -4.39
C GLY A 195 2.53 15.69 -3.85
N ARG A 196 2.13 15.86 -2.58
CA ARG A 196 1.91 17.18 -1.99
C ARG A 196 3.23 17.83 -1.57
N ARG A 197 3.52 18.99 -2.12
CA ARG A 197 4.75 19.73 -1.86
C ARG A 197 4.95 20.02 -0.37
N GLU A 198 3.88 20.38 0.32
CA GLU A 198 3.88 20.75 1.75
C GLU A 198 4.30 19.59 2.64
N MET A 199 4.05 18.34 2.20
CA MET A 199 4.36 17.12 2.94
C MET A 199 5.77 16.57 2.67
N VAL A 200 6.42 16.99 1.59
CA VAL A 200 7.76 16.50 1.23
C VAL A 200 8.79 16.71 2.34
N PRO A 201 8.92 17.92 2.98
CA PRO A 201 9.84 18.11 4.09
C PRO A 201 9.58 17.18 5.27
N PHE A 202 8.32 16.91 5.58
CA PHE A 202 7.93 16.00 6.65
C PHE A 202 8.40 14.57 6.36
N PHE A 203 8.15 14.05 5.16
CA PHE A 203 8.56 12.70 4.78
C PHE A 203 10.08 12.54 4.75
N LEU A 204 10.78 13.51 4.17
CA LEU A 204 12.25 13.50 4.15
C LEU A 204 12.84 13.58 5.57
N GLY A 205 12.22 14.38 6.45
CA GLY A 205 12.61 14.50 7.85
C GLY A 205 12.44 13.19 8.63
N LEU A 206 11.43 12.39 8.31
CA LEU A 206 11.23 11.04 8.85
C LEU A 206 12.22 10.00 8.28
N GLY A 207 12.94 10.33 7.20
CA GLY A 207 13.88 9.43 6.55
C GLY A 207 13.27 8.55 5.46
N ILE A 208 12.08 8.91 4.97
CA ILE A 208 11.47 8.24 3.81
C ILE A 208 12.21 8.66 2.54
N ASN A 209 12.57 7.69 1.72
CA ASN A 209 13.39 7.89 0.52
C ASN A 209 12.62 7.64 -0.79
N GLU A 210 11.41 7.10 -0.72
CA GLU A 210 10.59 6.74 -1.87
C GLU A 210 9.18 7.32 -1.73
N LEU A 211 8.80 8.16 -2.69
CA LEU A 211 7.49 8.80 -2.76
C LEU A 211 6.82 8.42 -4.08
N SER A 212 5.65 7.80 -4.02
CA SER A 212 4.84 7.49 -5.19
C SER A 212 3.80 8.60 -5.41
N MET A 213 3.63 9.01 -6.65
CA MET A 213 2.72 10.08 -7.04
C MET A 213 2.33 9.97 -8.50
N VAL A 214 1.34 10.73 -8.92
CA VAL A 214 1.01 10.84 -10.34
C VAL A 214 2.17 11.45 -11.13
N PRO A 215 2.42 11.01 -12.39
CA PRO A 215 3.60 11.42 -13.16
C PRO A 215 3.82 12.93 -13.27
N MET A 216 2.74 13.72 -13.37
CA MET A 216 2.80 15.17 -13.47
C MET A 216 3.38 15.87 -12.23
N GLN A 217 3.31 15.24 -11.05
CA GLN A 217 3.86 15.78 -9.81
C GLN A 217 5.36 15.50 -9.67
N ILE A 218 5.90 14.51 -10.37
CA ILE A 218 7.28 14.08 -10.22
C ILE A 218 8.29 15.23 -10.47
N PRO A 219 8.21 16.03 -11.54
CA PRO A 219 9.16 17.13 -11.76
C PRO A 219 9.11 18.16 -10.63
N ILE A 220 7.91 18.52 -10.18
CA ILE A 220 7.65 19.51 -9.13
C ILE A 220 8.26 19.06 -7.80
N VAL A 221 7.99 17.82 -7.40
CA VAL A 221 8.51 17.26 -6.15
C VAL A 221 10.04 17.08 -6.22
N LYS A 222 10.59 16.68 -7.36
CA LYS A 222 12.04 16.57 -7.56
C LYS A 222 12.75 17.91 -7.44
N GLU A 223 12.18 18.98 -7.98
CA GLU A 223 12.70 20.33 -7.84
C GLU A 223 12.75 20.73 -6.36
N MET A 224 11.64 20.52 -5.65
CA MET A 224 11.56 20.80 -4.23
C MET A 224 12.60 20.02 -3.41
N ILE A 225 12.71 18.69 -3.61
CA ILE A 225 13.69 17.85 -2.91
C ILE A 225 15.10 18.39 -3.09
N ARG A 226 15.46 18.85 -4.30
CA ARG A 226 16.79 19.41 -4.59
C ARG A 226 17.07 20.74 -3.86
N SER A 227 16.04 21.50 -3.51
CA SER A 227 16.17 22.76 -2.77
C SER A 227 16.22 22.57 -1.25
N LEU A 228 15.88 21.39 -0.73
CA LEU A 228 15.79 21.12 0.70
C LEU A 228 17.12 20.63 1.29
N LYS A 229 17.35 21.02 2.55
CA LYS A 229 18.42 20.45 3.38
C LYS A 229 17.79 19.42 4.34
N ARG A 230 18.36 18.23 4.40
CA ARG A 230 17.85 17.13 5.24
C ARG A 230 17.75 17.52 6.73
N SER A 231 18.72 18.27 7.24
CA SER A 231 18.69 18.76 8.63
C SER A 231 17.49 19.64 8.92
N SER A 232 17.14 20.54 8.01
CA SER A 232 15.95 21.39 8.14
C SER A 232 14.66 20.57 8.10
N CYS A 233 14.60 19.54 7.27
CA CYS A 233 13.45 18.65 7.20
C CYS A 233 13.25 17.87 8.51
N GLN A 234 14.31 17.45 9.18
CA GLN A 234 14.22 16.78 10.49
C GLN A 234 13.56 17.70 11.53
N THR A 235 13.93 18.97 11.59
CA THR A 235 13.31 19.94 12.48
C THR A 235 11.81 20.08 12.18
N VAL A 236 11.43 20.21 10.90
CA VAL A 236 10.03 20.29 10.47
C VAL A 236 9.22 19.08 10.95
N SER A 237 9.76 17.87 10.77
CA SER A 237 9.06 16.63 11.17
C SER A 237 8.83 16.53 12.67
N TYR A 238 9.69 17.13 13.50
CA TYR A 238 9.48 17.23 14.96
C TYR A 238 8.44 18.27 15.32
N THR A 239 8.49 19.44 14.69
CA THR A 239 7.61 20.59 15.03
C THR A 239 6.15 20.26 14.73
N HIS A 240 5.84 19.68 13.58
CA HIS A 240 4.46 19.28 13.24
C HIS A 240 3.83 18.24 14.18
N LEU A 241 4.64 17.54 14.97
CA LEU A 241 4.17 16.53 15.91
C LEU A 241 3.99 17.07 17.34
N THR A 242 4.55 18.26 17.63
CA THR A 242 4.60 18.85 18.97
C THR A 242 3.76 20.11 19.13
N LEU A 243 3.36 20.76 18.03
CA LEU A 243 2.51 21.94 18.10
C LEU A 243 1.07 21.54 18.48
N PRO A 244 0.45 22.22 19.48
CA PRO A 244 -0.98 22.12 19.66
C PRO A 244 -1.68 22.63 18.39
N THR A 245 -2.62 21.87 17.90
CA THR A 245 -3.57 22.35 16.89
C THR A 245 -4.46 23.39 17.54
N ASN A 246 -4.25 24.66 17.19
CA ASN A 246 -5.22 25.72 17.47
C ASN A 246 -6.40 25.60 16.54
#